data_5f6cb97cf689397cf8dab84a4a226158
#
_entry.id   5f6cb97cf689397cf8dab84a4a226158
#
_cell.length_a   1.000
_cell.length_b   1.000
_cell.length_c   1.000
_cell.angle_alpha   90.00
_cell.angle_beta   90.00
_cell.angle_gamma   90.00
#
_symmetry.space_group_name_H-M   'P 1'
#
loop_
_entity.id
_entity.type
_entity.pdbx_description
1 polymer ?
#
loop_
_entity_poly.entity_id
_entity_poly.type
_entity_poly.pdbx_seq_one_letter_code
_entity_poly.pdbx_strand_id
1 'polypeptide(L)'
;MKVHYLLVFVIILFPVNIFSAEYEAIVLKVIDGDTIYIKSDSGRKKVRLRHIDAPEIRQQYGKEAKKFLDNELDDKRIIVNSDYKDRYGRDIGDIFVYNKNQAIYINAKLIKSGNAWVYKSYRKNPYLMNLENFAKNNKLGLWKGNSPIKPWEFRKKNK
;
A
#
# COMPACT_ATOMS: atom_id res chain seq x y z
N MET A 1 -28.06 -54.01 31.43
CA MET A 1 -26.77 -53.33 31.14
C MET A 1 -27.00 -52.37 29.97
N LYS A 2 -27.02 -51.06 30.20
CA LYS A 2 -27.19 -50.05 29.14
C LYS A 2 -25.78 -49.60 28.72
N VAL A 3 -25.38 -49.89 27.48
CA VAL A 3 -24.12 -49.46 26.91
C VAL A 3 -24.31 -48.03 26.37
N HIS A 4 -23.59 -47.07 26.95
CA HIS A 4 -23.57 -45.68 26.48
C HIS A 4 -22.47 -45.54 25.46
N TYR A 5 -22.80 -45.31 24.19
CA TYR A 5 -21.82 -44.97 23.15
C TYR A 5 -21.46 -43.48 23.26
N LEU A 6 -20.20 -43.20 23.61
CA LEU A 6 -19.64 -41.86 23.60
C LEU A 6 -19.24 -41.54 22.16
N LEU A 7 -20.00 -40.69 21.50
CA LEU A 7 -19.65 -40.16 20.16
C LEU A 7 -18.56 -39.11 20.34
N VAL A 8 -17.31 -39.47 20.03
CA VAL A 8 -16.17 -38.53 19.99
C VAL A 8 -16.20 -37.80 18.64
N PHE A 9 -16.57 -36.51 18.65
CA PHE A 9 -16.52 -35.65 17.48
C PHE A 9 -15.08 -35.17 17.31
N VAL A 10 -14.35 -35.75 16.34
CA VAL A 10 -13.02 -35.31 15.97
C VAL A 10 -13.18 -34.10 15.02
N ILE A 11 -12.95 -32.88 15.54
CA ILE A 11 -12.91 -31.66 14.73
C ILE A 11 -11.55 -31.64 14.04
N ILE A 12 -11.53 -31.97 12.74
CA ILE A 12 -10.35 -31.81 11.90
C ILE A 12 -10.22 -30.33 11.53
N LEU A 13 -9.36 -29.61 12.23
CA LEU A 13 -8.98 -28.26 11.87
C LEU A 13 -8.07 -28.30 10.64
N PHE A 14 -8.63 -28.06 9.47
CA PHE A 14 -7.81 -27.78 8.29
C PHE A 14 -7.14 -26.43 8.45
N PRO A 15 -5.80 -26.32 8.27
CA PRO A 15 -5.15 -25.02 8.24
C PRO A 15 -5.67 -24.24 7.04
N VAL A 16 -6.40 -23.15 7.29
CA VAL A 16 -6.75 -22.19 6.24
C VAL A 16 -5.47 -21.44 5.88
N ASN A 17 -4.82 -21.87 4.79
CA ASN A 17 -3.72 -21.12 4.22
C ASN A 17 -4.31 -19.83 3.62
N ILE A 18 -4.16 -18.72 4.32
CA ILE A 18 -4.41 -17.39 3.77
C ILE A 18 -3.26 -17.08 2.82
N PHE A 19 -3.40 -17.49 1.56
CA PHE A 19 -2.46 -17.10 0.52
C PHE A 19 -2.69 -15.62 0.21
N SER A 20 -1.73 -14.78 0.57
CA SER A 20 -1.58 -13.48 -0.06
C SER A 20 -1.35 -13.71 -1.55
N ALA A 21 -2.21 -13.18 -2.40
CA ALA A 21 -2.05 -13.34 -3.84
C ALA A 21 -0.94 -12.41 -4.33
N GLU A 22 0.22 -13.01 -4.62
CA GLU A 22 1.32 -12.33 -5.30
C GLU A 22 1.18 -12.54 -6.81
N TYR A 23 1.31 -11.46 -7.58
CA TYR A 23 1.25 -11.53 -9.04
C TYR A 23 2.09 -10.45 -9.70
N GLU A 24 2.56 -10.74 -10.91
CA GLU A 24 3.25 -9.78 -11.76
C GLU A 24 2.28 -8.88 -12.50
N ALA A 25 2.69 -7.64 -12.74
CA ALA A 25 1.94 -6.68 -13.53
C ALA A 25 2.85 -5.65 -14.20
N ILE A 26 2.31 -5.02 -15.25
CA ILE A 26 2.90 -3.86 -15.91
C ILE A 26 2.12 -2.62 -15.49
N VAL A 27 2.81 -1.57 -15.08
CA VAL A 27 2.19 -0.28 -14.76
C VAL A 27 1.76 0.39 -16.05
N LEU A 28 0.46 0.71 -16.16
CA LEU A 28 -0.10 1.43 -17.30
C LEU A 28 -0.18 2.93 -17.06
N LYS A 29 -0.41 3.32 -15.79
CA LYS A 29 -0.55 4.72 -15.41
C LYS A 29 -0.51 4.88 -13.90
N VAL A 30 0.17 5.90 -13.41
CA VAL A 30 0.03 6.39 -12.03
C VAL A 30 -1.13 7.39 -11.98
N ILE A 31 -2.11 7.13 -11.11
CA ILE A 31 -3.32 7.94 -10.99
C ILE A 31 -3.06 9.13 -10.06
N ASP A 32 -2.52 8.85 -8.88
CA ASP A 32 -2.14 9.80 -7.84
C ASP A 32 -0.92 9.28 -7.05
N GLY A 33 -0.61 9.87 -5.90
CA GLY A 33 0.59 9.52 -5.11
C GLY A 33 0.57 8.15 -4.44
N ASP A 34 -0.57 7.41 -4.49
CA ASP A 34 -0.70 6.09 -3.89
C ASP A 34 -1.64 5.12 -4.65
N THR A 35 -2.04 5.48 -5.86
CA THR A 35 -2.94 4.67 -6.69
C THR A 35 -2.40 4.52 -8.11
N ILE A 36 -2.32 3.28 -8.58
CA ILE A 36 -1.84 2.95 -9.92
C ILE A 36 -2.87 2.14 -10.70
N TYR A 37 -2.78 2.20 -12.02
CA TYR A 37 -3.54 1.37 -12.96
C TYR A 37 -2.57 0.42 -13.65
N ILE A 38 -2.86 -0.87 -13.60
CA ILE A 38 -1.97 -1.93 -14.04
C ILE A 38 -2.64 -2.90 -15.01
N LYS A 39 -1.81 -3.68 -15.71
CA LYS A 39 -2.21 -4.87 -16.48
C LYS A 39 -1.48 -6.09 -15.93
N SER A 40 -2.24 -7.09 -15.53
CA SER A 40 -1.76 -8.42 -15.13
C SER A 40 -2.39 -9.49 -16.03
N ASP A 41 -2.07 -10.76 -15.82
CA ASP A 41 -2.67 -11.88 -16.55
C ASP A 41 -4.19 -11.95 -16.33
N SER A 42 -4.67 -11.56 -15.16
CA SER A 42 -6.12 -11.46 -14.85
C SER A 42 -6.80 -10.19 -15.38
N GLY A 43 -6.11 -9.42 -16.23
CA GLY A 43 -6.63 -8.21 -16.84
C GLY A 43 -6.19 -6.90 -16.20
N ARG A 44 -6.92 -5.82 -16.53
CA ARG A 44 -6.61 -4.47 -16.05
C ARG A 44 -7.32 -4.19 -14.73
N LYS A 45 -6.61 -3.59 -13.77
CA LYS A 45 -7.16 -3.25 -12.45
C LYS A 45 -6.47 -2.03 -11.82
N LYS A 46 -7.12 -1.46 -10.81
CA LYS A 46 -6.53 -0.42 -9.96
C LYS A 46 -5.95 -1.06 -8.72
N VAL A 47 -4.76 -0.61 -8.33
CA VAL A 47 -4.12 -0.98 -7.07
C VAL A 47 -3.91 0.28 -6.25
N ARG A 48 -4.37 0.26 -4.99
CA ARG A 48 -4.02 1.26 -4.00
C ARG A 48 -2.92 0.73 -3.11
N LEU A 49 -1.84 1.48 -3.02
CA LEU A 49 -0.69 1.11 -2.22
C LEU A 49 -1.09 1.03 -0.74
N ARG A 50 -0.79 -0.11 -0.12
CA ARG A 50 -1.11 -0.41 1.28
C ARG A 50 -0.28 0.44 2.23
N HIS A 51 -0.76 0.62 3.46
CA HIS A 51 -0.06 1.26 4.58
C HIS A 51 0.16 2.77 4.47
N ILE A 52 0.03 3.36 3.30
CA ILE A 52 0.33 4.76 3.04
C ILE A 52 -0.92 5.57 2.67
N ASP A 53 -0.80 6.87 2.79
CA ASP A 53 -1.79 7.84 2.29
C ASP A 53 -1.02 9.05 1.74
N ALA A 54 -1.03 9.21 0.43
CA ALA A 54 -0.35 10.32 -0.23
C ALA A 54 -1.26 11.56 -0.29
N PRO A 55 -0.69 12.77 -0.39
CA PRO A 55 -1.48 13.97 -0.61
C PRO A 55 -2.33 13.85 -1.88
N GLU A 56 -3.59 14.29 -1.81
CA GLU A 56 -4.49 14.33 -2.96
C GLU A 56 -3.93 15.24 -4.06
N ILE A 57 -4.26 15.00 -5.33
CA ILE A 57 -3.74 15.80 -6.46
C ILE A 57 -3.98 17.30 -6.28
N ARG A 58 -5.10 17.69 -5.65
CA ARG A 58 -5.43 19.10 -5.39
C ARG A 58 -4.88 19.62 -4.06
N GLN A 59 -4.28 18.76 -3.27
CA GLN A 59 -3.61 19.10 -2.02
C GLN A 59 -2.20 19.60 -2.30
N GLN A 60 -1.68 20.47 -1.42
CA GLN A 60 -0.27 20.83 -1.44
C GLN A 60 0.61 19.56 -1.48
N TYR A 61 1.60 19.54 -2.36
CA TYR A 61 2.49 18.40 -2.59
C TYR A 61 1.87 17.17 -3.30
N GLY A 62 0.60 17.21 -3.70
CA GLY A 62 -0.06 16.07 -4.35
C GLY A 62 0.49 15.75 -5.74
N LYS A 63 0.79 16.76 -6.52
CA LYS A 63 1.39 16.60 -7.86
C LYS A 63 2.82 16.06 -7.78
N GLU A 64 3.59 16.50 -6.81
CA GLU A 64 4.95 16.06 -6.54
C GLU A 64 5.00 14.60 -6.09
N ALA A 65 4.10 14.22 -5.18
CA ALA A 65 3.95 12.83 -4.73
C ALA A 65 3.59 11.89 -5.90
N LYS A 66 2.64 12.31 -6.75
CA LYS A 66 2.31 11.57 -7.98
C LYS A 66 3.52 11.45 -8.90
N LYS A 67 4.22 12.55 -9.18
CA LYS A 67 5.39 12.54 -10.05
C LYS A 67 6.52 11.65 -9.51
N PHE A 68 6.70 11.63 -8.19
CA PHE A 68 7.67 10.74 -7.57
C PHE A 68 7.32 9.28 -7.82
N LEU A 69 6.07 8.87 -7.57
CA LEU A 69 5.62 7.50 -7.81
C LEU A 69 5.71 7.13 -9.30
N ASP A 70 5.38 8.06 -10.19
CA ASP A 70 5.49 7.90 -11.64
C ASP A 70 6.94 7.58 -12.05
N ASN A 71 7.92 8.38 -11.60
CA ASN A 71 9.34 8.14 -11.85
C ASN A 71 9.84 6.79 -11.30
N GLU A 72 9.25 6.32 -10.19
CA GLU A 72 9.63 5.03 -9.60
C GLU A 72 9.07 3.83 -10.37
N LEU A 73 7.93 4.01 -11.07
CA LEU A 73 7.17 2.92 -11.69
C LEU A 73 7.06 3.01 -13.21
N ASP A 74 7.58 4.09 -13.82
CA ASP A 74 7.48 4.32 -15.27
C ASP A 74 8.05 3.12 -16.05
N ASP A 75 7.23 2.55 -16.94
CA ASP A 75 7.51 1.38 -17.79
C ASP A 75 8.06 0.14 -17.03
N LYS A 76 7.85 0.07 -15.71
CA LYS A 76 8.38 -1.04 -14.92
C LYS A 76 7.39 -2.19 -14.79
N ARG A 77 7.94 -3.40 -14.81
CA ARG A 77 7.29 -4.60 -14.32
C ARG A 77 7.38 -4.59 -12.79
N ILE A 78 6.26 -4.86 -12.13
CA ILE A 78 6.13 -4.85 -10.68
C ILE A 78 5.60 -6.19 -10.18
N ILE A 79 5.89 -6.49 -8.93
CA ILE A 79 5.20 -7.52 -8.16
C ILE A 79 4.20 -6.83 -7.24
N VAL A 80 2.97 -7.30 -7.27
CA VAL A 80 1.89 -6.87 -6.38
C VAL A 80 1.58 -7.99 -5.41
N ASN A 81 1.69 -7.72 -4.12
CA ASN A 81 1.25 -8.62 -3.06
C ASN A 81 -0.04 -8.05 -2.46
N SER A 82 -1.18 -8.68 -2.76
CA SER A 82 -2.51 -8.23 -2.34
C SER A 82 -3.37 -9.41 -1.87
N ASP A 83 -4.08 -9.23 -0.77
CA ASP A 83 -4.93 -10.24 -0.13
C ASP A 83 -6.41 -9.82 -0.09
N TYR A 84 -6.72 -8.56 -0.37
CA TYR A 84 -8.10 -8.09 -0.37
C TYR A 84 -8.32 -6.87 -1.30
N LYS A 85 -9.60 -6.61 -1.59
CA LYS A 85 -10.07 -5.42 -2.30
C LYS A 85 -10.78 -4.47 -1.34
N ASP A 86 -10.68 -3.18 -1.63
CA ASP A 86 -11.50 -2.21 -0.92
C ASP A 86 -12.94 -2.16 -1.49
N ARG A 87 -13.80 -1.34 -0.86
CA ARG A 87 -15.19 -1.14 -1.28
C ARG A 87 -15.37 -0.57 -2.69
N TYR A 88 -14.29 -0.04 -3.28
CA TYR A 88 -14.28 0.51 -4.65
C TYR A 88 -13.71 -0.49 -5.67
N GLY A 89 -13.44 -1.73 -5.26
CA GLY A 89 -12.91 -2.79 -6.10
C GLY A 89 -11.42 -2.67 -6.42
N ARG A 90 -10.67 -1.77 -5.73
CA ARG A 90 -9.21 -1.66 -5.89
C ARG A 90 -8.51 -2.74 -5.08
N ASP A 91 -7.52 -3.40 -5.67
CA ASP A 91 -6.61 -4.24 -4.89
C ASP A 91 -5.83 -3.35 -3.91
N ILE A 92 -5.74 -3.76 -2.64
CA ILE A 92 -4.92 -3.10 -1.64
C ILE A 92 -3.63 -3.88 -1.52
N GLY A 93 -2.50 -3.29 -1.97
CA GLY A 93 -1.30 -4.07 -2.19
C GLY A 93 0.01 -3.42 -1.76
N ASP A 94 0.96 -4.29 -1.48
CA ASP A 94 2.37 -3.97 -1.36
C ASP A 94 3.03 -4.12 -2.72
N ILE A 95 3.77 -3.10 -3.14
CA ILE A 95 4.36 -3.00 -4.48
C ILE A 95 5.87 -3.15 -4.39
N PHE A 96 6.42 -4.07 -5.19
CA PHE A 96 7.85 -4.29 -5.31
C PHE A 96 8.31 -4.10 -6.75
N VAL A 97 9.47 -3.46 -6.90
CA VAL A 97 10.21 -3.36 -8.15
C VAL A 97 11.55 -4.05 -7.96
N TYR A 98 11.95 -4.87 -8.92
CA TYR A 98 13.27 -5.48 -8.90
C TYR A 98 14.26 -4.63 -9.69
N ASN A 99 15.36 -4.26 -9.04
CA ASN A 99 16.51 -3.67 -9.68
C ASN A 99 17.69 -4.64 -9.55
N LYS A 100 18.08 -5.27 -10.67
CA LYS A 100 19.00 -6.41 -10.67
C LYS A 100 18.45 -7.52 -9.75
N ASN A 101 19.13 -7.84 -8.66
CA ASN A 101 18.72 -8.89 -7.71
C ASN A 101 18.14 -8.32 -6.40
N GLN A 102 17.83 -7.03 -6.35
CA GLN A 102 17.32 -6.38 -5.15
C GLN A 102 15.85 -5.97 -5.31
N ALA A 103 14.99 -6.45 -4.41
CA ALA A 103 13.61 -6.02 -4.32
C ALA A 103 13.52 -4.66 -3.62
N ILE A 104 12.90 -3.69 -4.28
CA ILE A 104 12.63 -2.36 -3.72
C ILE A 104 11.16 -2.30 -3.31
N TYR A 105 10.87 -2.16 -2.02
CA TYR A 105 9.53 -1.98 -1.50
C TYR A 105 9.09 -0.53 -1.67
N ILE A 106 8.24 -0.28 -2.65
CA ILE A 106 7.84 1.08 -3.09
C ILE A 106 7.04 1.81 -2.02
N ASN A 107 6.12 1.12 -1.32
CA ASN A 107 5.30 1.74 -0.26
C ASN A 107 6.20 2.34 0.85
N ALA A 108 7.20 1.59 1.30
CA ALA A 108 8.17 2.07 2.29
C ALA A 108 9.05 3.21 1.74
N LYS A 109 9.44 3.13 0.46
CA LYS A 109 10.23 4.17 -0.21
C LYS A 109 9.49 5.51 -0.25
N LEU A 110 8.18 5.49 -0.54
CA LEU A 110 7.34 6.70 -0.54
C LEU A 110 7.29 7.37 0.85
N ILE A 111 7.16 6.59 1.92
CA ILE A 111 7.20 7.12 3.29
C ILE A 111 8.58 7.72 3.58
N LYS A 112 9.65 6.95 3.36
CA LYS A 112 11.03 7.34 3.69
C LYS A 112 11.49 8.59 2.94
N SER A 113 11.02 8.78 1.71
CA SER A 113 11.33 9.96 0.88
C SER A 113 10.41 11.16 1.14
N GLY A 114 9.42 11.02 2.03
CA GLY A 114 8.47 12.07 2.35
C GLY A 114 7.43 12.33 1.26
N ASN A 115 7.06 11.33 0.45
CA ASN A 115 6.04 11.46 -0.58
C ASN A 115 4.67 10.91 -0.14
N ALA A 116 4.61 10.23 1.01
CA ALA A 116 3.38 9.77 1.62
C ALA A 116 3.46 9.80 3.14
N TRP A 117 2.30 9.87 3.78
CA TRP A 117 2.11 9.63 5.19
C TRP A 117 1.96 8.14 5.48
N VAL A 118 2.31 7.70 6.68
CA VAL A 118 1.79 6.44 7.21
C VAL A 118 0.29 6.59 7.42
N TYR A 119 -0.53 5.75 6.76
CA TYR A 119 -1.98 5.83 6.88
C TYR A 119 -2.42 5.60 8.34
N LYS A 120 -3.46 6.31 8.77
CA LYS A 120 -3.88 6.40 10.18
C LYS A 120 -3.99 5.06 10.91
N SER A 121 -4.47 4.00 10.23
CA SER A 121 -4.66 2.67 10.81
C SER A 121 -3.35 1.93 11.09
N TYR A 122 -2.24 2.35 10.46
CA TYR A 122 -0.94 1.69 10.57
C TYR A 122 0.09 2.46 11.41
N ARG A 123 -0.32 3.55 12.06
CA ARG A 123 0.57 4.40 12.87
C ARG A 123 1.11 3.73 14.14
N LYS A 124 0.60 2.55 14.49
CA LYS A 124 1.16 1.70 15.56
C LYS A 124 2.32 0.81 15.08
N ASN A 125 2.57 0.73 13.77
CA ASN A 125 3.69 -0.05 13.23
C ASN A 125 5.00 0.73 13.39
N PRO A 126 5.96 0.25 14.22
CA PRO A 126 7.18 0.99 14.52
C PRO A 126 8.09 1.14 13.28
N TYR A 127 8.14 0.14 12.41
CA TYR A 127 8.93 0.22 11.18
C TYR A 127 8.47 1.37 10.28
N LEU A 128 7.17 1.45 9.99
CA LEU A 128 6.61 2.51 9.13
C LEU A 128 6.78 3.89 9.77
N MET A 129 6.56 3.99 11.09
CA MET A 129 6.72 5.25 11.82
C MET A 129 8.18 5.72 11.86
N ASN A 130 9.15 4.81 11.93
CA ASN A 130 10.56 5.16 11.85
C ASN A 130 10.91 5.75 10.47
N LEU A 131 10.35 5.22 9.38
CA LEU A 131 10.52 5.78 8.03
C LEU A 131 9.90 7.19 7.92
N GLU A 132 8.70 7.40 8.45
CA GLU A 132 8.06 8.72 8.47
C GLU A 132 8.86 9.72 9.31
N ASN A 133 9.34 9.32 10.48
CA ASN A 133 10.17 10.16 11.34
C ASN A 133 11.52 10.49 10.69
N PHE A 134 12.12 9.53 9.98
CA PHE A 134 13.32 9.80 9.18
C PHE A 134 13.06 10.90 8.14
N ALA A 135 11.96 10.81 7.39
CA ALA A 135 11.60 11.83 6.39
C ALA A 135 11.36 13.21 7.03
N LYS A 136 10.68 13.26 8.18
CA LYS A 136 10.43 14.49 8.95
C LYS A 136 11.73 15.14 9.43
N ASN A 137 12.58 14.37 10.11
CA ASN A 137 13.82 14.86 10.69
C ASN A 137 14.78 15.41 9.62
N ASN A 138 14.76 14.82 8.43
CA ASN A 138 15.57 15.24 7.28
C ASN A 138 14.84 16.24 6.36
N LYS A 139 13.63 16.70 6.72
CA LYS A 139 12.81 17.65 5.94
C LYS A 139 12.65 17.21 4.48
N LEU A 140 12.38 15.92 4.24
CA LEU A 140 12.22 15.36 2.90
C LEU A 140 10.79 15.56 2.37
N GLY A 141 10.69 15.75 1.05
CA GLY A 141 9.40 15.77 0.36
C GLY A 141 8.42 16.77 0.96
N LEU A 142 7.24 16.31 1.32
CA LEU A 142 6.15 17.09 1.94
C LEU A 142 6.55 17.75 3.27
N TRP A 143 7.61 17.22 3.92
CA TRP A 143 8.12 17.74 5.20
C TRP A 143 9.06 18.95 5.05
N LYS A 144 9.34 19.40 3.81
CA LYS A 144 10.04 20.67 3.54
C LYS A 144 9.20 21.89 3.93
N GLY A 145 7.87 21.74 3.82
CA GLY A 145 6.94 22.80 4.16
C GLY A 145 6.60 22.86 5.65
N ASN A 146 6.03 23.99 6.06
CA ASN A 146 5.51 24.17 7.42
C ASN A 146 4.14 23.51 7.54
N SER A 147 4.00 22.53 8.47
CA SER A 147 2.73 21.93 8.86
C SER A 147 1.91 21.30 7.73
N PRO A 148 2.43 20.28 7.01
CA PRO A 148 1.69 19.63 5.96
C PRO A 148 0.41 18.97 6.50
N ILE A 149 -0.70 19.16 5.77
CA ILE A 149 -2.02 18.62 6.14
C ILE A 149 -2.06 17.14 5.78
N LYS A 150 -2.60 16.32 6.68
CA LYS A 150 -2.78 14.89 6.41
C LYS A 150 -3.89 14.66 5.37
N PRO A 151 -3.73 13.71 4.42
CA PRO A 151 -4.71 13.52 3.35
C PRO A 151 -6.13 13.23 3.85
N TRP A 152 -6.29 12.45 4.90
CA TRP A 152 -7.62 12.17 5.49
C TRP A 152 -8.27 13.38 6.15
N GLU A 153 -7.49 14.35 6.66
CA GLU A 153 -7.98 15.61 7.18
C GLU A 153 -8.39 16.54 6.02
N PHE A 154 -7.57 16.57 4.96
CA PHE A 154 -7.89 17.30 3.73
C PHE A 154 -9.21 16.84 3.11
N ARG A 155 -9.39 15.51 2.94
CA ARG A 155 -10.64 14.93 2.43
C ARG A 155 -11.85 15.25 3.30
N LYS A 156 -11.67 15.33 4.63
CA LYS A 156 -12.77 15.68 5.54
C LYS A 156 -13.22 17.14 5.37
N LYS A 157 -12.29 18.07 5.09
CA LYS A 157 -12.59 19.49 4.89
C LYS A 157 -13.17 19.83 3.52
N ASN A 158 -12.97 18.97 2.52
CA ASN A 158 -13.36 19.20 1.12
C ASN A 158 -14.44 18.22 0.64
N LYS A 159 -15.26 17.72 1.55
CA LYS A 159 -16.47 16.93 1.27
C LYS A 159 -17.65 17.82 0.95
#